data_a850d81ec9a80e198c28039c5bc0cb41
#
_entry.id   a850d81ec9a80e198c28039c5bc0cb41
#
_cell.length_a   1.000
_cell.length_b   1.000
_cell.length_c   1.000
_cell.angle_alpha   90.00
_cell.angle_beta   90.00
_cell.angle_gamma   90.00
#
_symmetry.space_group_name_H-M   'P 1'
#
loop_
_entity.id
_entity.type
_entity.pdbx_description
1 polymer ?
#
loop_
_entity_poly.entity_id
_entity_poly.type
_entity_poly.pdbx_seq_one_letter_code
_entity_poly.pdbx_strand_id
1 'polypeptide(L)'
;MLRTESIGDSFSDTNCATSLIVLPSMITVKSKAPEMPANTGNIGRTCVATNTKLHLIEPLGFKLSEKHLVRAGLDYWDKLDVTVYSDYQDFLKRNPGAKIYMATTKGEHVYTDVPYDPDVYIMFGPESRGIPEEILIENRENCIRIPMWGDIRSLNLSNSVAIVLYEALRQNGFEKMTTEGHLHHLHWKE
;
A
#
# COMPACT_ATOMS: atom_id res chain seq x y z
N MET A 1 22.45 -49.93 15.00
CA MET A 1 23.02 -48.95 14.04
C MET A 1 21.89 -48.47 13.16
N LEU A 2 21.13 -47.50 13.61
CA LEU A 2 19.97 -46.93 12.90
C LEU A 2 20.33 -45.48 12.55
N ARG A 3 20.40 -45.19 11.27
CA ARG A 3 20.60 -43.82 10.72
C ARG A 3 19.27 -43.09 10.85
N THR A 4 19.28 -41.99 11.55
CA THR A 4 18.22 -40.98 11.53
C THR A 4 18.50 -40.05 10.35
N GLU A 5 17.70 -40.14 9.30
CA GLU A 5 17.65 -39.15 8.21
C GLU A 5 16.91 -37.92 8.72
N SER A 6 17.61 -36.80 8.74
CA SER A 6 17.01 -35.50 8.99
C SER A 6 16.26 -35.05 7.73
N ILE A 7 14.96 -34.96 7.85
CA ILE A 7 14.10 -34.32 6.85
C ILE A 7 14.33 -32.80 7.03
N GLY A 8 15.05 -32.23 6.05
CA GLY A 8 15.18 -30.79 5.94
C GLY A 8 13.88 -30.20 5.42
N ASP A 9 13.11 -29.57 6.29
CA ASP A 9 11.99 -28.72 5.90
C ASP A 9 12.55 -27.47 5.20
N SER A 10 12.58 -27.50 3.86
CA SER A 10 12.70 -26.29 3.08
C SER A 10 11.35 -25.57 3.09
N PHE A 11 11.13 -24.75 4.13
CA PHE A 11 10.10 -23.74 4.08
C PHE A 11 10.45 -22.76 2.96
N SER A 12 9.80 -22.91 1.82
CA SER A 12 9.73 -21.83 0.85
C SER A 12 8.95 -20.70 1.48
N ASP A 13 9.66 -19.62 1.86
CA ASP A 13 9.08 -18.34 2.24
C ASP A 13 8.32 -17.77 1.03
N THR A 14 7.10 -18.25 0.81
CA THR A 14 6.12 -17.53 0.01
C THR A 14 5.68 -16.33 0.84
N ASN A 15 6.38 -15.22 0.65
CA ASN A 15 6.00 -13.93 1.19
C ASN A 15 4.65 -13.54 0.60
N CYS A 16 3.57 -13.88 1.28
CA CYS A 16 2.22 -13.39 1.04
C CYS A 16 2.22 -11.88 1.37
N ALA A 17 2.47 -11.05 0.38
CA ALA A 17 2.58 -9.61 0.59
C ALA A 17 1.62 -8.88 -0.34
N THR A 18 0.48 -8.45 0.20
CA THR A 18 -0.34 -7.40 -0.43
C THR A 18 0.56 -6.23 -0.79
N SER A 19 0.47 -5.75 -2.02
CA SER A 19 1.31 -4.67 -2.53
C SER A 19 0.49 -3.42 -2.81
N LEU A 20 1.03 -2.27 -2.45
CA LEU A 20 0.38 -0.98 -2.60
C LEU A 20 1.06 -0.16 -3.69
N ILE A 21 0.30 0.23 -4.73
CA ILE A 21 0.77 1.11 -5.79
C ILE A 21 0.25 2.52 -5.53
N VAL A 22 1.14 3.49 -5.41
CA VAL A 22 0.78 4.90 -5.28
C VAL A 22 1.33 5.69 -6.46
N LEU A 23 0.42 6.37 -7.16
CA LEU A 23 0.76 7.38 -8.16
C LEU A 23 0.86 8.74 -7.44
N PRO A 24 2.05 9.29 -7.24
CA PRO A 24 2.19 10.58 -6.57
C PRO A 24 1.71 11.73 -7.46
N SER A 25 1.17 12.78 -6.84
CA SER A 25 0.76 13.96 -7.58
C SER A 25 1.96 14.77 -8.07
N MET A 26 1.92 15.19 -9.34
CA MET A 26 2.72 16.32 -9.82
C MET A 26 2.22 17.61 -9.13
N ILE A 27 2.64 17.89 -7.92
CA ILE A 27 2.52 19.23 -7.37
C ILE A 27 3.83 19.94 -7.67
N THR A 28 3.81 20.78 -8.69
CA THR A 28 4.83 21.79 -8.90
C THR A 28 4.62 22.87 -7.84
N VAL A 29 5.03 22.61 -6.61
CA VAL A 29 5.20 23.65 -5.61
C VAL A 29 6.64 24.11 -5.70
N LYS A 30 6.85 25.35 -6.12
CA LYS A 30 8.12 26.06 -5.98
C LYS A 30 8.36 26.32 -4.49
N SER A 31 8.75 25.32 -3.75
CA SER A 31 9.19 25.43 -2.36
C SER A 31 10.68 25.08 -2.29
N LYS A 32 11.43 25.89 -1.58
CA LYS A 32 12.89 25.80 -1.44
C LYS A 32 13.38 24.61 -0.60
N ALA A 33 12.49 23.75 -0.11
CA ALA A 33 12.83 22.50 0.57
C ALA A 33 11.81 21.44 0.16
N PRO A 34 12.21 20.27 -0.38
CA PRO A 34 11.30 19.18 -0.64
C PRO A 34 10.96 18.50 0.70
N GLU A 35 9.86 18.92 1.30
CA GLU A 35 9.24 18.13 2.35
C GLU A 35 8.57 16.93 1.70
N MET A 36 8.80 15.72 2.26
CA MET A 36 8.06 14.55 1.83
C MET A 36 6.58 14.82 2.13
N PRO A 37 5.67 14.66 1.16
CA PRO A 37 4.26 14.88 1.44
C PRO A 37 3.83 14.03 2.65
N ALA A 38 3.11 14.64 3.59
CA ALA A 38 2.66 13.98 4.82
C ALA A 38 1.96 12.63 4.54
N ASN A 39 1.23 12.54 3.43
CA ASN A 39 0.58 11.31 3.00
C ASN A 39 1.56 10.17 2.68
N THR A 40 2.66 10.45 1.98
CA THR A 40 3.67 9.41 1.66
C THR A 40 4.31 8.86 2.93
N GLY A 41 4.60 9.73 3.91
CA GLY A 41 5.07 9.31 5.22
C GLY A 41 4.06 8.41 5.95
N ASN A 42 2.81 8.84 6.04
CA ASN A 42 1.76 8.05 6.69
C ASN A 42 1.53 6.70 5.98
N ILE A 43 1.53 6.68 4.64
CA ILE A 43 1.42 5.45 3.83
C ILE A 43 2.61 4.53 4.12
N GLY A 44 3.83 5.05 4.11
CA GLY A 44 5.02 4.26 4.42
C GLY A 44 4.97 3.64 5.82
N ARG A 45 4.50 4.38 6.83
CA ARG A 45 4.28 3.84 8.18
C ARG A 45 3.25 2.70 8.19
N THR A 46 2.14 2.88 7.46
CA THR A 46 1.12 1.84 7.33
C THR A 46 1.70 0.60 6.65
N CYS A 47 2.49 0.76 5.58
CA CYS A 47 3.15 -0.36 4.88
C CYS A 47 4.11 -1.12 5.81
N VAL A 48 4.92 -0.41 6.59
CA VAL A 48 5.82 -1.07 7.58
C VAL A 48 5.02 -1.81 8.66
N ALA A 49 3.95 -1.19 9.19
CA ALA A 49 3.12 -1.79 10.23
C ALA A 49 2.39 -3.06 9.75
N THR A 50 2.19 -3.20 8.45
CA THR A 50 1.46 -4.32 7.83
C THR A 50 2.34 -5.25 7.00
N ASN A 51 3.66 -5.02 6.98
CA ASN A 51 4.61 -5.72 6.11
C ASN A 51 4.19 -5.73 4.62
N THR A 52 3.63 -4.60 4.16
CA THR A 52 3.15 -4.41 2.79
C THR A 52 4.23 -3.72 1.96
N LYS A 53 4.42 -4.15 0.71
CA LYS A 53 5.34 -3.49 -0.23
C LYS A 53 4.73 -2.21 -0.78
N LEU A 54 5.57 -1.18 -0.94
CA LEU A 54 5.18 0.09 -1.52
C LEU A 54 5.80 0.25 -2.91
N HIS A 55 4.97 0.41 -3.93
CA HIS A 55 5.38 0.69 -5.29
C HIS A 55 5.07 2.14 -5.63
N LEU A 56 6.08 2.90 -6.00
CA LEU A 56 5.96 4.31 -6.37
C LEU A 56 6.22 4.46 -7.88
N ILE A 57 5.29 5.09 -8.58
CA ILE A 57 5.40 5.32 -10.03
C ILE A 57 5.70 6.79 -10.29
N GLU A 58 6.82 7.10 -10.93
CA GLU A 58 7.20 8.48 -11.27
C GLU A 58 6.22 9.13 -12.27
N PRO A 59 6.16 10.51 -12.31
CA PRO A 59 7.05 11.42 -11.60
C PRO A 59 6.67 11.62 -10.14
N LEU A 60 7.65 11.48 -9.24
CA LEU A 60 7.50 11.81 -7.82
C LEU A 60 7.59 13.34 -7.66
N GLY A 61 6.70 13.93 -6.89
CA GLY A 61 6.76 15.37 -6.54
C GLY A 61 7.92 15.73 -5.61
N PHE A 62 8.74 14.75 -5.22
CA PHE A 62 9.86 14.90 -4.28
C PHE A 62 11.01 13.95 -4.62
N LYS A 63 12.20 14.23 -4.09
CA LYS A 63 13.36 13.34 -4.24
C LYS A 63 13.44 12.40 -3.03
N LEU A 64 13.40 11.10 -3.29
CA LEU A 64 13.72 10.08 -2.30
C LEU A 64 15.23 10.15 -2.03
N SER A 65 15.65 10.84 -0.98
CA SER A 65 17.02 10.81 -0.50
C SER A 65 17.02 10.54 1.01
N GLU A 66 17.94 9.68 1.46
CA GLU A 66 18.07 9.31 2.89
C GLU A 66 18.14 10.53 3.81
N LYS A 67 18.85 11.59 3.41
CA LYS A 67 18.95 12.83 4.19
C LYS A 67 17.61 13.54 4.42
N HIS A 68 16.69 13.47 3.46
CA HIS A 68 15.37 14.07 3.59
C HIS A 68 14.44 13.20 4.42
N LEU A 69 14.58 11.88 4.32
CA LEU A 69 13.82 10.89 5.08
C LEU A 69 14.10 10.98 6.57
N VAL A 70 15.37 10.98 6.94
CA VAL A 70 15.81 11.11 8.35
C VAL A 70 15.38 12.47 8.95
N ARG A 71 15.47 13.57 8.19
CA ARG A 71 15.01 14.90 8.66
C ARG A 71 13.50 15.00 8.85
N ALA A 72 12.72 14.20 8.14
CA ALA A 72 11.27 14.13 8.30
C ALA A 72 10.83 13.24 9.48
N GLY A 73 11.77 12.70 10.28
CA GLY A 73 11.46 11.86 11.44
C GLY A 73 10.91 10.49 11.06
N LEU A 74 11.25 9.98 9.87
CA LEU A 74 10.79 8.69 9.36
C LEU A 74 11.75 7.57 9.79
N ASP A 75 11.76 7.29 11.07
CA ASP A 75 12.59 6.27 11.74
C ASP A 75 12.28 4.82 11.31
N TYR A 76 11.21 4.62 10.57
CA TYR A 76 10.77 3.32 10.04
C TYR A 76 11.10 3.13 8.54
N TRP A 77 11.64 4.16 7.87
CA TRP A 77 11.85 4.12 6.42
C TRP A 77 12.86 3.08 5.96
N ASP A 78 13.86 2.79 6.77
CA ASP A 78 14.85 1.73 6.55
C ASP A 78 14.24 0.31 6.57
N LYS A 79 13.04 0.17 7.15
CA LYS A 79 12.27 -1.08 7.20
C LYS A 79 11.24 -1.19 6.07
N LEU A 80 11.06 -0.13 5.28
CA LEU A 80 10.05 -0.09 4.22
C LEU A 80 10.60 -0.75 2.95
N ASP A 81 9.92 -1.80 2.49
CA ASP A 81 10.16 -2.37 1.16
C ASP A 81 9.51 -1.46 0.11
N VAL A 82 10.34 -0.62 -0.53
CA VAL A 82 9.88 0.35 -1.52
C VAL A 82 10.57 0.13 -2.87
N THR A 83 9.77 0.09 -3.94
CA THR A 83 10.27 0.02 -5.32
C THR A 83 9.76 1.22 -6.12
N VAL A 84 10.66 1.85 -6.89
CA VAL A 84 10.33 2.98 -7.76
C VAL A 84 10.36 2.55 -9.22
N TYR A 85 9.38 3.03 -9.99
CA TYR A 85 9.21 2.77 -11.42
C TYR A 85 9.18 4.08 -12.20
N SER A 86 9.75 4.09 -13.41
CA SER A 86 9.77 5.27 -14.27
C SER A 86 8.38 5.71 -14.74
N ASP A 87 7.49 4.74 -14.91
CA ASP A 87 6.10 4.93 -15.33
C ASP A 87 5.26 3.67 -15.08
N TYR A 88 3.98 3.72 -15.42
CA TYR A 88 3.06 2.59 -15.25
C TYR A 88 3.41 1.41 -16.17
N GLN A 89 3.97 1.65 -17.36
CA GLN A 89 4.37 0.59 -18.27
C GLN A 89 5.60 -0.17 -17.75
N ASP A 90 6.56 0.53 -17.12
CA ASP A 90 7.69 -0.10 -16.43
C ASP A 90 7.20 -0.99 -15.28
N PHE A 91 6.19 -0.52 -14.52
CA PHE A 91 5.57 -1.35 -13.49
C PHE A 91 4.98 -2.63 -14.08
N LEU A 92 4.14 -2.55 -15.12
CA LEU A 92 3.50 -3.71 -15.75
C LEU A 92 4.53 -4.70 -16.33
N LYS A 93 5.58 -4.18 -16.96
CA LYS A 93 6.67 -5.00 -17.52
C LYS A 93 7.43 -5.78 -16.46
N ARG A 94 7.65 -5.18 -15.29
CA ARG A 94 8.40 -5.81 -14.18
C ARG A 94 7.55 -6.70 -13.30
N ASN A 95 6.21 -6.57 -13.39
CA ASN A 95 5.24 -7.36 -12.64
C ASN A 95 4.20 -8.00 -13.59
N PRO A 96 4.61 -8.91 -14.49
CA PRO A 96 3.71 -9.52 -15.46
C PRO A 96 2.65 -10.34 -14.76
N GLY A 97 1.38 -10.16 -15.17
CA GLY A 97 0.24 -10.88 -14.59
C GLY A 97 -0.25 -10.31 -13.25
N ALA A 98 0.24 -9.13 -12.82
CA ALA A 98 -0.23 -8.46 -11.61
C ALA A 98 -1.74 -8.25 -11.63
N LYS A 99 -2.47 -8.76 -10.63
CA LYS A 99 -3.87 -8.45 -10.38
C LYS A 99 -3.95 -7.13 -9.61
N ILE A 100 -4.51 -6.09 -10.23
CA ILE A 100 -4.49 -4.73 -9.69
C ILE A 100 -5.92 -4.26 -9.45
N TYR A 101 -6.28 -3.93 -8.21
CA TYR A 101 -7.48 -3.15 -7.91
C TYR A 101 -7.17 -1.67 -7.90
N MET A 102 -8.02 -0.87 -8.53
CA MET A 102 -7.86 0.56 -8.70
C MET A 102 -8.82 1.31 -7.78
N ALA A 103 -8.32 1.81 -6.66
CA ALA A 103 -9.11 2.57 -5.71
C ALA A 103 -9.40 3.97 -6.25
N THR A 104 -10.64 4.19 -6.65
CA THR A 104 -11.11 5.42 -7.29
C THR A 104 -12.53 5.77 -6.85
N THR A 105 -12.87 7.06 -6.82
CA THR A 105 -14.25 7.51 -6.56
C THR A 105 -15.20 7.24 -7.73
N LYS A 106 -14.66 6.78 -8.88
CA LYS A 106 -15.39 6.45 -10.10
C LYS A 106 -15.72 4.94 -10.23
N GLY A 107 -15.22 4.11 -9.27
CA GLY A 107 -15.44 2.67 -9.27
C GLY A 107 -16.91 2.30 -9.03
N GLU A 108 -17.34 1.21 -9.64
CA GLU A 108 -18.70 0.67 -9.53
C GLU A 108 -18.81 -0.39 -8.42
N HIS A 109 -17.70 -1.01 -8.03
CA HIS A 109 -17.68 -2.03 -6.97
C HIS A 109 -17.29 -1.39 -5.63
N VAL A 110 -18.00 -1.76 -4.57
CA VAL A 110 -17.59 -1.38 -3.22
C VAL A 110 -16.32 -2.16 -2.85
N TYR A 111 -15.38 -1.50 -2.19
CA TYR A 111 -14.08 -2.09 -1.85
C TYR A 111 -14.18 -3.38 -1.00
N THR A 112 -15.30 -3.58 -0.31
CA THR A 112 -15.56 -4.78 0.49
C THR A 112 -16.13 -5.96 -0.30
N ASP A 113 -16.62 -5.71 -1.52
CA ASP A 113 -17.37 -6.68 -2.31
C ASP A 113 -16.49 -7.43 -3.32
N VAL A 114 -15.19 -7.14 -3.32
CA VAL A 114 -14.21 -7.80 -4.18
C VAL A 114 -13.28 -8.71 -3.38
N PRO A 115 -12.80 -9.84 -3.96
CA PRO A 115 -11.87 -10.74 -3.30
C PRO A 115 -10.44 -10.20 -3.40
N TYR A 116 -9.75 -10.08 -2.26
CA TYR A 116 -8.34 -9.73 -2.21
C TYR A 116 -7.51 -10.97 -2.00
N ASP A 117 -6.88 -11.45 -3.08
CA ASP A 117 -5.89 -12.52 -2.97
C ASP A 117 -4.62 -12.01 -2.25
N PRO A 118 -3.81 -12.89 -1.65
CA PRO A 118 -2.61 -12.49 -0.92
C PRO A 118 -1.63 -11.61 -1.72
N ASP A 119 -1.48 -11.88 -3.03
CA ASP A 119 -0.52 -11.20 -3.92
C ASP A 119 -1.16 -10.04 -4.73
N VAL A 120 -2.27 -9.50 -4.27
CA VAL A 120 -2.99 -8.44 -4.98
C VAL A 120 -2.24 -7.11 -4.88
N TYR A 121 -2.33 -6.32 -5.93
CA TYR A 121 -1.90 -4.92 -5.95
C TYR A 121 -3.10 -3.99 -5.81
N ILE A 122 -2.96 -2.95 -4.99
CA ILE A 122 -3.98 -1.91 -4.83
C ILE A 122 -3.38 -0.59 -5.29
N MET A 123 -3.93 -0.01 -6.34
CA MET A 123 -3.46 1.23 -6.92
C MET A 123 -4.29 2.42 -6.44
N PHE A 124 -3.58 3.49 -6.09
CA PHE A 124 -4.15 4.79 -5.73
C PHE A 124 -3.58 5.88 -6.62
N GLY A 125 -4.43 6.76 -7.08
CA GLY A 125 -4.01 7.94 -7.85
C GLY A 125 -3.60 9.12 -6.96
N PRO A 126 -2.96 10.15 -7.56
CA PRO A 126 -2.67 11.41 -6.88
C PRO A 126 -3.95 12.09 -6.39
N GLU A 127 -3.86 12.81 -5.25
CA GLU A 127 -5.01 13.49 -4.63
C GLU A 127 -5.71 14.50 -5.56
N SER A 128 -4.95 15.14 -6.43
CA SER A 128 -5.45 16.19 -7.31
C SER A 128 -6.24 15.69 -8.53
N ARG A 129 -5.92 14.50 -9.06
CA ARG A 129 -6.45 14.00 -10.34
C ARG A 129 -7.01 12.59 -10.26
N GLY A 130 -6.61 11.79 -9.27
CA GLY A 130 -6.93 10.36 -9.21
C GLY A 130 -6.13 9.55 -10.24
N ILE A 131 -6.53 8.31 -10.44
CA ILE A 131 -5.96 7.43 -11.49
C ILE A 131 -6.43 7.95 -12.85
N PRO A 132 -5.55 8.01 -13.87
CA PRO A 132 -5.91 8.42 -15.24
C PRO A 132 -7.08 7.61 -15.80
N GLU A 133 -8.01 8.26 -16.49
CA GLU A 133 -9.24 7.60 -16.97
C GLU A 133 -8.95 6.54 -18.04
N GLU A 134 -7.88 6.72 -18.80
CA GLU A 134 -7.39 5.76 -19.79
C GLU A 134 -7.06 4.40 -19.13
N ILE A 135 -6.46 4.43 -17.92
CA ILE A 135 -6.16 3.23 -17.15
C ILE A 135 -7.46 2.64 -16.56
N LEU A 136 -8.37 3.48 -16.07
CA LEU A 136 -9.63 3.01 -15.48
C LEU A 136 -10.54 2.32 -16.49
N ILE A 137 -10.66 2.86 -17.70
CA ILE A 137 -11.51 2.30 -18.78
C ILE A 137 -11.07 0.87 -19.14
N GLU A 138 -9.76 0.63 -19.21
CA GLU A 138 -9.21 -0.69 -19.53
C GLU A 138 -9.36 -1.70 -18.38
N ASN A 139 -9.67 -1.22 -17.16
CA ASN A 139 -9.70 -2.03 -15.94
C ASN A 139 -10.99 -1.84 -15.14
N ARG A 140 -12.12 -1.59 -15.80
CA ARG A 140 -13.41 -1.26 -15.19
C ARG A 140 -13.82 -2.21 -14.06
N GLU A 141 -13.71 -3.52 -14.31
CA GLU A 141 -14.09 -4.57 -13.36
C GLU A 141 -13.23 -4.61 -12.10
N ASN A 142 -12.04 -4.00 -12.14
CA ASN A 142 -11.13 -3.90 -11.01
C ASN A 142 -11.18 -2.53 -10.32
N CYS A 143 -12.08 -1.62 -10.75
CA CYS A 143 -12.25 -0.33 -10.14
C CYS A 143 -13.12 -0.43 -8.88
N ILE A 144 -12.53 -0.11 -7.74
CA ILE A 144 -13.18 -0.17 -6.43
C ILE A 144 -13.33 1.21 -5.81
N ARG A 145 -14.36 1.38 -4.99
CA ARG A 145 -14.62 2.64 -4.28
C ARG A 145 -14.87 2.43 -2.79
N ILE A 146 -14.46 3.39 -1.99
CA ILE A 146 -14.91 3.53 -0.61
C ILE A 146 -16.22 4.34 -0.64
N PRO A 147 -17.34 3.84 -0.09
CA PRO A 147 -18.59 4.60 0.01
C PRO A 147 -18.36 5.88 0.83
N MET A 148 -18.96 6.98 0.39
CA MET A 148 -18.91 8.26 1.08
C MET A 148 -20.30 8.88 1.18
N TRP A 149 -20.52 9.66 2.22
CA TRP A 149 -21.79 10.36 2.44
C TRP A 149 -21.83 11.71 1.71
N GLY A 150 -22.93 12.00 1.04
CA GLY A 150 -23.18 13.30 0.39
C GLY A 150 -22.22 13.63 -0.76
N ASP A 151 -21.90 14.92 -0.93
CA ASP A 151 -21.13 15.45 -2.06
C ASP A 151 -19.62 15.54 -1.79
N ILE A 152 -19.13 14.74 -0.86
CA ILE A 152 -17.68 14.69 -0.55
C ILE A 152 -16.94 14.11 -1.74
N ARG A 153 -15.93 14.84 -2.24
CA ARG A 153 -15.18 14.45 -3.45
C ARG A 153 -14.27 13.25 -3.23
N SER A 154 -13.57 13.20 -2.10
CA SER A 154 -12.62 12.13 -1.77
C SER A 154 -12.27 12.16 -0.29
N LEU A 155 -11.80 11.05 0.23
CA LEU A 155 -11.09 10.96 1.51
C LEU A 155 -9.63 11.38 1.31
N ASN A 156 -8.95 11.70 2.41
CA ASN A 156 -7.50 11.85 2.42
C ASN A 156 -6.84 10.57 1.90
N LEU A 157 -5.78 10.70 1.10
CA LEU A 157 -5.14 9.57 0.43
C LEU A 157 -4.62 8.53 1.41
N SER A 158 -3.91 8.92 2.46
CA SER A 158 -3.37 7.95 3.43
C SER A 158 -4.46 7.23 4.22
N ASN A 159 -5.59 7.89 4.46
CA ASN A 159 -6.76 7.24 5.07
C ASN A 159 -7.39 6.22 4.12
N SER A 160 -7.56 6.58 2.84
CA SER A 160 -8.08 5.65 1.83
C SER A 160 -7.20 4.40 1.70
N VAL A 161 -5.88 4.59 1.68
CA VAL A 161 -4.91 3.51 1.67
C VAL A 161 -5.10 2.59 2.88
N ALA A 162 -5.16 3.14 4.08
CA ALA A 162 -5.33 2.35 5.30
C ALA A 162 -6.64 1.55 5.29
N ILE A 163 -7.76 2.17 4.87
CA ILE A 163 -9.08 1.52 4.82
C ILE A 163 -9.05 0.31 3.89
N VAL A 164 -8.60 0.48 2.63
CA VAL A 164 -8.63 -0.61 1.64
C VAL A 164 -7.59 -1.67 1.95
N LEU A 165 -6.40 -1.29 2.40
CA LEU A 165 -5.35 -2.23 2.78
C LEU A 165 -5.78 -3.12 3.94
N TYR A 166 -6.37 -2.54 5.01
CA TYR A 166 -6.83 -3.32 6.16
C TYR A 166 -8.02 -4.23 5.82
N GLU A 167 -8.84 -3.88 4.84
CA GLU A 167 -9.86 -4.81 4.32
C GLU A 167 -9.20 -5.99 3.60
N ALA A 168 -8.22 -5.75 2.74
CA ALA A 168 -7.47 -6.83 2.08
C ALA A 168 -6.80 -7.76 3.11
N LEU A 169 -6.17 -7.20 4.14
CA LEU A 169 -5.55 -7.96 5.24
C LEU A 169 -6.60 -8.72 6.06
N ARG A 170 -7.77 -8.14 6.31
CA ARG A 170 -8.88 -8.80 7.02
C ARG A 170 -9.36 -10.03 6.26
N GLN A 171 -9.53 -9.94 4.94
CA GLN A 171 -9.93 -11.08 4.11
C GLN A 171 -8.87 -12.20 4.13
N ASN A 172 -7.60 -11.85 4.30
CA ASN A 172 -6.49 -12.79 4.46
C ASN A 172 -6.19 -13.15 5.94
N GLY A 173 -7.14 -12.91 6.85
CA GLY A 173 -7.06 -13.36 8.26
C GLY A 173 -5.99 -12.68 9.10
N PHE A 174 -5.43 -11.52 8.69
CA PHE A 174 -4.32 -10.81 9.37
C PHE A 174 -3.10 -11.72 9.61
N GLU A 175 -2.78 -12.56 8.63
CA GLU A 175 -1.73 -13.56 8.76
C GLU A 175 -0.40 -12.93 9.23
N LYS A 176 0.22 -13.55 10.22
CA LYS A 176 1.48 -13.09 10.86
C LYS A 176 1.41 -11.72 11.55
N MET A 177 0.23 -11.14 11.71
CA MET A 177 0.05 -9.88 12.44
C MET A 177 -0.26 -10.15 13.92
N THR A 178 0.19 -9.25 14.80
CA THR A 178 -0.17 -9.28 16.22
C THR A 178 -1.61 -8.77 16.37
N THR A 179 -2.51 -9.64 16.84
CA THR A 179 -3.94 -9.34 17.03
C THR A 179 -4.32 -9.13 18.50
N GLU A 180 -3.40 -9.36 19.41
CA GLU A 180 -3.60 -9.21 20.85
C GLU A 180 -2.64 -8.16 21.42
N GLY A 181 -3.10 -7.47 22.46
CA GLY A 181 -2.30 -6.46 23.15
C GLY A 181 -2.46 -6.55 24.67
N HIS A 182 -1.48 -6.00 25.38
CA HIS A 182 -1.46 -5.96 26.84
C HIS A 182 -1.34 -4.51 27.33
N LEU A 183 -1.91 -4.23 28.50
CA LEU A 183 -1.71 -2.95 29.17
C LEU A 183 -0.28 -2.89 29.73
N HIS A 184 0.35 -1.70 29.66
CA HIS A 184 1.73 -1.53 30.14
C HIS A 184 1.85 -1.52 31.67
N HIS A 185 0.86 -1.02 32.39
CA HIS A 185 0.94 -0.76 33.84
C HIS A 185 -0.24 -1.34 34.63
N LEU A 186 -1.29 -1.75 33.97
CA LEU A 186 -2.51 -2.29 34.59
C LEU A 186 -2.86 -3.64 33.98
N HIS A 187 -3.82 -4.34 34.60
CA HIS A 187 -4.40 -5.56 34.06
C HIS A 187 -5.87 -5.35 33.76
N TRP A 188 -6.39 -6.04 32.73
CA TRP A 188 -7.82 -6.08 32.47
C TRP A 188 -8.52 -6.70 33.68
N LYS A 189 -9.66 -6.15 34.07
CA LYS A 189 -10.53 -6.77 35.07
C LYS A 189 -11.24 -7.96 34.43
N GLU A 190 -11.29 -9.08 35.13
CA GLU A 190 -12.12 -10.24 34.78
C GLU A 190 -13.62 -9.90 34.96
#